data_b04a3eb2e57ec4d5d6eef5e7b38fefa4
#
_entry.id   b04a3eb2e57ec4d5d6eef5e7b38fefa4
#
_cell.length_a   1.000
_cell.length_b   1.000
_cell.length_c   1.000
_cell.angle_alpha   90.00
_cell.angle_beta   90.00
_cell.angle_gamma   90.00
#
_symmetry.space_group_name_H-M   'P 1'
#
loop_
_entity.id
_entity.type
_entity.pdbx_description
1 polymer ?
#
loop_
_entity_poly.entity_id
_entity_poly.type
_entity_poly.pdbx_seq_one_letter_code
_entity_poly.pdbx_strand_id
1 'polypeptide(L)'
;MSTAKLPTRLHHNAYVTADMEATRHFYEDLIGLPMVATWCEADELFGKERVYCHCFFGLADDSALAFFQFANPDDQNLFGPKMPPSPFHHIALNCDAQTQNEVEKRLKRDGYREPQLYVLEHGYCGSIYATDPNGMILELTVDNPKAAEGATHRRATAHDDLRRWLAGDHSSNNAWRAETHQPA
;
A
#
# COMPACT_ATOMS: atom_id res chain seq x y z
N MET A 1 -24.54 -22.09 11.11
CA MET A 1 -23.38 -21.38 10.58
C MET A 1 -23.62 -19.88 10.83
N SER A 2 -22.61 -19.14 11.27
CA SER A 2 -22.74 -17.71 11.57
C SER A 2 -23.18 -16.94 10.33
N THR A 3 -24.19 -16.09 10.46
CA THR A 3 -24.66 -15.16 9.42
C THR A 3 -23.89 -13.84 9.41
N ALA A 4 -22.69 -13.82 9.99
CA ALA A 4 -21.86 -12.61 10.02
C ALA A 4 -21.55 -12.15 8.59
N LYS A 5 -21.85 -10.89 8.28
CA LYS A 5 -21.49 -10.28 7.01
C LYS A 5 -20.00 -10.01 6.97
N LEU A 6 -19.41 -10.09 5.78
CA LEU A 6 -18.02 -9.68 5.59
C LEU A 6 -17.88 -8.17 5.84
N PRO A 7 -16.72 -7.72 6.33
CA PRO A 7 -16.36 -6.29 6.27
C PRO A 7 -16.48 -5.76 4.84
N THR A 8 -16.97 -4.54 4.69
CA THR A 8 -17.31 -3.97 3.38
C THR A 8 -16.13 -3.36 2.64
N ARG A 9 -15.17 -2.79 3.39
CA ARG A 9 -13.96 -2.14 2.87
C ARG A 9 -12.90 -2.03 3.96
N LEU A 10 -11.69 -1.66 3.58
CA LEU A 10 -10.71 -1.18 4.53
C LEU A 10 -11.19 0.19 5.06
N HIS A 11 -11.28 0.37 6.38
CA HIS A 11 -11.62 1.68 6.95
C HIS A 11 -10.42 2.62 6.84
N HIS A 12 -9.32 2.23 7.46
CA HIS A 12 -8.00 2.84 7.31
C HIS A 12 -6.94 1.84 7.76
N ASN A 13 -5.72 2.06 7.33
CA ASN A 13 -4.54 1.51 7.97
C ASN A 13 -3.82 2.65 8.71
N ALA A 14 -2.94 2.33 9.64
CA ALA A 14 -2.22 3.35 10.39
C ALA A 14 -0.75 2.97 10.58
N TYR A 15 0.12 3.95 10.36
CA TYR A 15 1.57 3.83 10.55
C TYR A 15 2.09 5.02 11.34
N VAL A 16 3.28 4.90 11.91
CA VAL A 16 3.98 6.04 12.51
C VAL A 16 4.95 6.60 11.48
N THR A 17 4.95 7.92 11.29
CA THR A 17 5.91 8.62 10.45
C THR A 17 6.96 9.33 11.29
N ALA A 18 8.16 9.48 10.76
CA ALA A 18 9.20 10.30 11.35
C ALA A 18 9.01 11.79 11.05
N ASP A 19 8.41 12.12 9.90
CA ASP A 19 8.19 13.49 9.41
C ASP A 19 6.84 13.56 8.70
N MET A 20 5.88 14.25 9.34
CA MET A 20 4.53 14.37 8.81
C MET A 20 4.47 15.24 7.55
N GLU A 21 5.31 16.28 7.43
CA GLU A 21 5.31 17.13 6.24
C GLU A 21 5.91 16.38 5.03
N ALA A 22 6.98 15.62 5.21
CA ALA A 22 7.50 14.76 4.17
C ALA A 22 6.45 13.70 3.74
N THR A 23 5.70 13.16 4.70
CA THR A 23 4.62 12.21 4.44
C THR A 23 3.47 12.89 3.68
N ARG A 24 3.03 14.10 4.10
CA ARG A 24 2.02 14.89 3.39
C ARG A 24 2.46 15.16 1.95
N HIS A 25 3.69 15.64 1.75
CA HIS A 25 4.22 15.90 0.42
C HIS A 25 4.17 14.66 -0.47
N PHE A 26 4.59 13.51 0.06
CA PHE A 26 4.54 12.26 -0.71
C PHE A 26 3.10 11.85 -1.05
N TYR A 27 2.22 11.71 -0.04
CA TYR A 27 0.88 11.17 -0.27
C TYR A 27 -0.07 12.17 -0.94
N GLU A 28 -0.01 13.46 -0.60
CA GLU A 28 -0.90 14.46 -1.18
C GLU A 28 -0.36 15.05 -2.48
N ASP A 29 0.88 15.57 -2.48
CA ASP A 29 1.38 16.30 -3.66
C ASP A 29 1.85 15.34 -4.77
N LEU A 30 2.53 14.23 -4.42
CA LEU A 30 3.07 13.31 -5.42
C LEU A 30 2.07 12.22 -5.81
N ILE A 31 1.47 11.54 -4.85
CA ILE A 31 0.49 10.48 -5.13
C ILE A 31 -0.86 11.08 -5.52
N GLY A 32 -1.29 12.16 -4.87
CA GLY A 32 -2.55 12.86 -5.17
C GLY A 32 -3.71 12.42 -4.27
N LEU A 33 -3.43 11.83 -3.11
CA LEU A 33 -4.43 11.51 -2.10
C LEU A 33 -4.69 12.74 -1.23
N PRO A 34 -5.90 13.35 -1.24
CA PRO A 34 -6.15 14.53 -0.45
C PRO A 34 -6.04 14.24 1.04
N MET A 35 -5.46 15.16 1.81
CA MET A 35 -5.55 15.12 3.27
C MET A 35 -6.99 15.42 3.69
N VAL A 36 -7.69 14.44 4.27
CA VAL A 36 -9.12 14.54 4.60
C VAL A 36 -9.38 14.80 6.08
N ALA A 37 -8.41 14.55 6.95
CA ALA A 37 -8.50 14.87 8.37
C ALA A 37 -7.10 14.98 9.01
N THR A 38 -7.02 15.82 10.04
CA THR A 38 -5.89 15.90 10.96
C THR A 38 -6.45 16.03 12.38
N TRP A 39 -6.13 15.04 13.21
CA TRP A 39 -6.48 15.04 14.63
C TRP A 39 -5.22 15.27 15.43
N CYS A 40 -5.27 16.24 16.38
CA CYS A 40 -4.21 16.48 17.35
C CYS A 40 -4.79 16.16 18.71
N GLU A 41 -4.29 15.13 19.36
CA GLU A 41 -4.91 14.54 20.53
C GLU A 41 -3.89 14.30 21.64
N ALA A 42 -4.38 14.27 22.88
CA ALA A 42 -3.65 13.87 24.05
C ALA A 42 -4.44 12.78 24.77
N ASP A 43 -3.95 11.55 24.73
CA ASP A 43 -4.61 10.38 25.29
C ASP A 43 -3.73 9.65 26.29
N GLU A 44 -4.36 9.07 27.32
CA GLU A 44 -3.68 8.13 28.20
C GLU A 44 -3.55 6.76 27.52
N LEU A 45 -2.38 6.51 26.93
CA LEU A 45 -2.06 5.28 26.22
C LEU A 45 -0.88 4.57 26.89
N PHE A 46 -1.06 3.29 27.22
CA PHE A 46 -0.02 2.44 27.81
C PHE A 46 0.59 3.06 29.10
N GLY A 47 -0.27 3.61 29.99
CA GLY A 47 0.10 4.13 31.30
C GLY A 47 0.81 5.49 31.31
N LYS A 48 0.69 6.27 30.23
CA LYS A 48 1.25 7.61 30.11
C LYS A 48 0.39 8.45 29.17
N GLU A 49 0.21 9.74 29.46
CA GLU A 49 -0.35 10.68 28.51
C GLU A 49 0.61 10.85 27.32
N ARG A 50 0.08 10.72 26.11
CA ARG A 50 0.80 10.90 24.86
C ARG A 50 0.08 11.89 23.97
N VAL A 51 0.86 12.83 23.44
CA VAL A 51 0.38 13.84 22.50
C VAL A 51 0.86 13.46 21.10
N TYR A 52 -0.07 13.42 20.16
CA TYR A 52 0.23 13.03 18.78
C TYR A 52 -0.64 13.77 17.77
N CYS A 53 -0.14 13.82 16.55
CA CYS A 53 -0.89 14.20 15.36
C CYS A 53 -1.24 12.93 14.59
N HIS A 54 -2.49 12.84 14.09
CA HIS A 54 -2.99 11.72 13.29
C HIS A 54 -3.62 12.25 12.00
N CYS A 55 -2.92 12.14 10.87
CA CYS A 55 -3.36 12.60 9.57
C CYS A 55 -3.92 11.45 8.74
N PHE A 56 -4.92 11.76 7.90
CA PHE A 56 -5.60 10.81 7.01
C PHE A 56 -5.56 11.31 5.58
N PHE A 57 -5.11 10.46 4.66
CA PHE A 57 -5.10 10.69 3.22
C PHE A 57 -6.16 9.80 2.58
N GLY A 58 -7.19 10.43 2.01
CA GLY A 58 -8.42 9.76 1.58
C GLY A 58 -8.31 9.08 0.24
N LEU A 59 -9.02 7.96 0.10
CA LEU A 59 -9.27 7.26 -1.16
C LEU A 59 -10.71 7.48 -1.64
N ALA A 60 -11.01 7.11 -2.88
CA ALA A 60 -12.31 7.35 -3.51
C ALA A 60 -13.49 6.56 -2.89
N ASP A 61 -13.21 5.52 -2.12
CA ASP A 61 -14.20 4.69 -1.42
C ASP A 61 -14.40 5.08 0.06
N ASP A 62 -13.93 6.28 0.46
CA ASP A 62 -13.91 6.77 1.83
C ASP A 62 -13.01 5.95 2.79
N SER A 63 -12.15 5.10 2.29
CA SER A 63 -11.04 4.56 3.06
C SER A 63 -9.88 5.55 3.10
N ALA A 64 -8.90 5.33 3.99
CA ALA A 64 -7.77 6.24 4.11
C ALA A 64 -6.46 5.51 4.45
N LEU A 65 -5.35 6.12 4.04
CA LEU A 65 -4.04 5.86 4.63
C LEU A 65 -3.82 6.86 5.75
N ALA A 66 -3.44 6.38 6.94
CA ALA A 66 -3.33 7.21 8.12
C ALA A 66 -1.93 7.13 8.73
N PHE A 67 -1.47 8.26 9.28
CA PHE A 67 -0.13 8.37 9.85
C PHE A 67 -0.18 9.11 11.17
N PHE A 68 0.59 8.58 12.15
CA PHE A 68 0.82 9.20 13.44
C PHE A 68 2.21 9.84 13.50
N GLN A 69 2.30 10.96 14.17
CA GLN A 69 3.57 11.53 14.64
C GLN A 69 3.42 11.97 16.08
N PHE A 70 4.34 11.57 16.95
CA PHE A 70 4.30 11.91 18.36
C PHE A 70 5.04 13.24 18.64
N ALA A 71 4.47 14.07 19.51
CA ALA A 71 5.09 15.33 19.92
C ALA A 71 6.31 15.10 20.84
N ASN A 72 6.27 14.06 21.67
CA ASN A 72 7.38 13.73 22.58
C ASN A 72 8.42 12.88 21.82
N PRO A 73 9.72 13.28 21.82
CA PRO A 73 10.78 12.56 21.12
C PRO A 73 10.98 11.11 21.62
N ASP A 74 10.76 10.84 22.91
CA ASP A 74 10.93 9.48 23.45
C ASP A 74 9.80 8.57 22.97
N ASP A 75 8.56 9.08 22.90
CA ASP A 75 7.43 8.35 22.35
C ASP A 75 7.61 8.15 20.82
N GLN A 76 8.10 9.19 20.11
CA GLN A 76 8.43 9.09 18.70
C GLN A 76 9.51 8.02 18.43
N ASN A 77 10.55 7.94 19.26
CA ASN A 77 11.59 6.92 19.17
C ASN A 77 11.07 5.52 19.54
N LEU A 78 10.17 5.44 20.52
CA LEU A 78 9.59 4.17 20.95
C LEU A 78 8.66 3.55 19.89
N PHE A 79 7.79 4.37 19.29
CA PHE A 79 6.74 3.95 18.37
C PHE A 79 7.06 4.24 16.89
N GLY A 80 8.15 4.98 16.62
CA GLY A 80 8.55 5.39 15.28
C GLY A 80 8.67 4.25 14.28
N PRO A 81 8.75 4.56 13.00
CA PRO A 81 8.72 3.54 11.96
C PRO A 81 9.86 2.54 12.14
N LYS A 82 9.49 1.30 12.40
CA LYS A 82 10.43 0.16 12.57
C LYS A 82 10.19 -0.90 11.51
N MET A 83 9.68 -0.49 10.36
CA MET A 83 9.43 -1.45 9.30
C MET A 83 10.76 -1.92 8.71
N PRO A 84 11.05 -3.23 8.78
CA PRO A 84 12.25 -3.75 8.14
C PRO A 84 12.13 -3.53 6.62
N PRO A 85 13.19 -3.06 5.95
CA PRO A 85 13.20 -2.89 4.51
C PRO A 85 12.87 -4.23 3.82
N SER A 86 11.83 -4.26 3.04
CA SER A 86 11.46 -5.42 2.23
C SER A 86 10.66 -4.97 1.02
N PRO A 87 11.05 -5.36 -0.21
CA PRO A 87 10.27 -5.05 -1.40
C PRO A 87 8.93 -5.79 -1.45
N PHE A 88 8.69 -6.72 -0.53
CA PHE A 88 7.44 -7.47 -0.41
C PHE A 88 6.47 -6.88 0.62
N HIS A 89 6.89 -5.88 1.40
CA HIS A 89 5.99 -5.15 2.32
C HIS A 89 5.50 -3.88 1.62
N HIS A 90 4.26 -3.92 1.14
CA HIS A 90 3.67 -2.81 0.41
C HIS A 90 2.17 -2.66 0.66
N ILE A 91 1.66 -1.49 0.34
CA ILE A 91 0.23 -1.22 0.22
C ILE A 91 -0.05 -1.04 -1.27
N ALA A 92 -1.01 -1.79 -1.81
CA ALA A 92 -1.44 -1.66 -3.19
C ALA A 92 -2.76 -0.89 -3.29
N LEU A 93 -2.77 0.16 -4.12
CA LEU A 93 -3.94 0.94 -4.46
C LEU A 93 -4.28 0.72 -5.93
N ASN A 94 -5.53 0.36 -6.20
CA ASN A 94 -6.01 0.26 -7.57
C ASN A 94 -6.31 1.66 -8.13
N CYS A 95 -5.91 1.91 -9.38
CA CYS A 95 -6.21 3.14 -10.11
C CYS A 95 -6.36 2.85 -11.61
N ASP A 96 -6.75 3.86 -12.38
CA ASP A 96 -6.69 3.77 -13.84
C ASP A 96 -5.30 4.10 -14.39
N ALA A 97 -5.06 3.75 -15.66
CA ALA A 97 -3.78 3.97 -16.32
C ALA A 97 -3.40 5.45 -16.44
N GLN A 98 -4.37 6.34 -16.55
CA GLN A 98 -4.10 7.78 -16.60
C GLN A 98 -3.57 8.26 -15.26
N THR A 99 -4.22 7.92 -14.16
CA THR A 99 -3.79 8.25 -12.80
C THR A 99 -2.40 7.70 -12.51
N GLN A 100 -2.14 6.42 -12.84
CA GLN A 100 -0.83 5.80 -12.66
C GLN A 100 0.27 6.57 -13.40
N ASN A 101 0.04 6.91 -14.69
CA ASN A 101 0.99 7.69 -15.50
C ASN A 101 1.25 9.10 -14.92
N GLU A 102 0.22 9.77 -14.42
CA GLU A 102 0.39 11.11 -13.83
C GLU A 102 1.17 11.06 -12.51
N VAL A 103 0.93 10.06 -11.69
CA VAL A 103 1.71 9.82 -10.46
C VAL A 103 3.17 9.53 -10.80
N GLU A 104 3.43 8.64 -11.75
CA GLU A 104 4.80 8.33 -12.18
C GLU A 104 5.55 9.59 -12.64
N LYS A 105 4.90 10.45 -13.41
CA LYS A 105 5.49 11.71 -13.86
C LYS A 105 5.81 12.67 -12.70
N ARG A 106 4.91 12.78 -11.70
CA ARG A 106 5.16 13.61 -10.51
C ARG A 106 6.34 13.09 -9.71
N LEU A 107 6.37 11.79 -9.43
CA LEU A 107 7.48 11.13 -8.73
C LEU A 107 8.81 11.34 -9.46
N LYS A 108 8.84 11.15 -10.79
CA LYS A 108 10.05 11.38 -11.60
C LYS A 108 10.52 12.84 -11.58
N ARG A 109 9.59 13.80 -11.57
CA ARG A 109 9.94 15.24 -11.46
C ARG A 109 10.52 15.58 -10.10
N ASP A 110 10.02 14.95 -9.04
CA ASP A 110 10.51 15.08 -7.66
C ASP A 110 11.83 14.33 -7.39
N GLY A 111 12.39 13.66 -8.39
CA GLY A 111 13.68 13.01 -8.31
C GLY A 111 13.66 11.50 -8.03
N TYR A 112 12.49 10.90 -7.90
CA TYR A 112 12.37 9.45 -7.70
C TYR A 112 12.94 8.68 -8.89
N ARG A 113 13.79 7.71 -8.60
CA ARG A 113 14.48 6.82 -9.58
C ARG A 113 14.64 5.45 -8.94
N GLU A 114 15.05 4.45 -9.71
CA GLU A 114 15.47 3.16 -9.14
C GLU A 114 16.57 3.36 -8.07
N PRO A 115 16.50 2.64 -6.97
CA PRO A 115 15.54 1.60 -6.60
C PRO A 115 14.25 2.09 -5.92
N GLN A 116 14.05 3.42 -5.72
CA GLN A 116 12.89 3.98 -5.02
C GLN A 116 11.62 4.05 -5.87
N LEU A 117 11.76 3.98 -7.19
CA LEU A 117 10.65 3.94 -8.16
C LEU A 117 10.94 2.87 -9.20
N TYR A 118 10.07 1.88 -9.34
CA TYR A 118 10.22 0.82 -10.34
C TYR A 118 8.85 0.31 -10.82
N VAL A 119 8.85 -0.41 -11.95
CA VAL A 119 7.66 -0.93 -12.60
C VAL A 119 7.73 -2.44 -12.66
N LEU A 120 6.62 -3.13 -12.36
CA LEU A 120 6.49 -4.58 -12.53
C LEU A 120 5.20 -4.92 -13.27
N GLU A 121 5.32 -5.91 -14.16
CA GLU A 121 4.17 -6.53 -14.84
C GLU A 121 3.88 -7.89 -14.19
N HIS A 122 2.64 -8.07 -13.73
CA HIS A 122 2.18 -9.30 -13.07
C HIS A 122 1.29 -10.17 -13.96
N GLY A 123 0.97 -9.70 -15.16
CA GLY A 123 0.05 -10.33 -16.09
C GLY A 123 -1.42 -10.01 -15.81
N TYR A 124 -1.85 -10.12 -14.55
CA TYR A 124 -3.18 -9.71 -14.12
C TYR A 124 -3.29 -8.22 -13.78
N CYS A 125 -2.19 -7.54 -13.56
CA CYS A 125 -2.09 -6.08 -13.37
C CYS A 125 -0.69 -5.59 -13.71
N GLY A 126 -0.59 -4.32 -14.11
CA GLY A 126 0.66 -3.59 -14.23
C GLY A 126 0.81 -2.59 -13.10
N SER A 127 1.98 -2.53 -12.45
CA SER A 127 2.16 -1.76 -11.22
C SER A 127 3.39 -0.87 -11.25
N ILE A 128 3.27 0.32 -10.67
CA ILE A 128 4.42 1.15 -10.25
C ILE A 128 4.56 1.08 -8.74
N TYR A 129 5.78 1.04 -8.27
CA TYR A 129 6.16 0.97 -6.86
C TYR A 129 6.97 2.19 -6.49
N ALA A 130 6.59 2.89 -5.43
CA ALA A 130 7.32 4.03 -4.92
C ALA A 130 7.57 3.88 -3.41
N THR A 131 8.82 4.13 -2.97
CA THR A 131 9.16 4.09 -1.55
C THR A 131 8.82 5.43 -0.91
N ASP A 132 7.98 5.41 0.13
CA ASP A 132 7.61 6.59 0.90
C ASP A 132 8.76 7.07 1.82
N PRO A 133 8.66 8.26 2.46
CA PRO A 133 9.68 8.78 3.35
C PRO A 133 10.01 7.88 4.57
N ASN A 134 9.13 6.94 4.91
CA ASN A 134 9.31 6.03 6.05
C ASN A 134 9.85 4.65 5.64
N GLY A 135 10.11 4.43 4.33
CA GLY A 135 10.56 3.15 3.79
C GLY A 135 9.42 2.17 3.46
N MET A 136 8.14 2.59 3.58
CA MET A 136 7.01 1.84 3.09
C MET A 136 6.94 1.89 1.56
N ILE A 137 6.65 0.78 0.93
CA ILE A 137 6.38 0.76 -0.51
C ILE A 137 4.89 0.97 -0.75
N LEU A 138 4.58 1.97 -1.56
CA LEU A 138 3.25 2.17 -2.14
C LEU A 138 3.27 1.62 -3.56
N GLU A 139 2.33 0.74 -3.84
CA GLU A 139 2.06 0.20 -5.17
C GLU A 139 0.82 0.88 -5.75
N LEU A 140 0.90 1.37 -6.96
CA LEU A 140 -0.26 1.82 -7.75
C LEU A 140 -0.45 0.83 -8.88
N THR A 141 -1.57 0.11 -8.86
CA THR A 141 -1.84 -1.00 -9.77
C THR A 141 -3.00 -0.70 -10.70
N VAL A 142 -2.83 -1.06 -11.97
CA VAL A 142 -3.87 -1.03 -13.00
C VAL A 142 -4.21 -2.46 -13.37
N ASP A 143 -5.45 -2.86 -13.14
CA ASP A 143 -5.90 -4.21 -13.46
C ASP A 143 -5.88 -4.48 -14.98
N ASN A 144 -5.43 -5.67 -15.37
CA ASN A 144 -5.69 -6.16 -16.71
C ASN A 144 -7.21 -6.33 -16.89
N PRO A 145 -7.81 -5.81 -17.98
CA PRO A 145 -9.26 -5.93 -18.22
C PRO A 145 -9.80 -7.36 -18.12
N LYS A 146 -8.97 -8.37 -18.41
CA LYS A 146 -9.32 -9.79 -18.30
C LYS A 146 -9.11 -10.38 -16.90
N ALA A 147 -8.60 -9.61 -15.92
CA ALA A 147 -8.30 -10.11 -14.58
C ALA A 147 -9.54 -10.70 -13.88
N ALA A 148 -10.71 -10.13 -14.13
CA ALA A 148 -11.98 -10.61 -13.58
C ALA A 148 -12.36 -12.01 -14.08
N GLU A 149 -12.00 -12.38 -15.31
CA GLU A 149 -12.33 -13.68 -15.91
C GLU A 149 -11.76 -14.86 -15.11
N GLY A 150 -10.54 -14.69 -14.57
CA GLY A 150 -9.88 -15.71 -13.75
C GLY A 150 -10.26 -15.68 -12.27
N ALA A 151 -11.01 -14.70 -11.79
CA ALA A 151 -11.26 -14.50 -10.35
C ALA A 151 -12.02 -15.67 -9.70
N THR A 152 -13.01 -16.23 -10.38
CA THR A 152 -13.78 -17.39 -9.89
C THR A 152 -12.91 -18.62 -9.75
N HIS A 153 -12.07 -18.90 -10.75
CA HIS A 153 -11.12 -20.02 -10.71
C HIS A 153 -10.12 -19.86 -9.56
N ARG A 154 -9.45 -18.71 -9.48
CA ARG A 154 -8.49 -18.42 -8.38
C ARG A 154 -9.10 -18.57 -7.00
N ARG A 155 -10.34 -18.11 -6.82
CA ARG A 155 -11.07 -18.28 -5.55
C ARG A 155 -11.35 -19.75 -5.25
N ALA A 156 -11.72 -20.53 -6.25
CA ALA A 156 -12.02 -21.95 -6.09
C ALA A 156 -10.76 -22.77 -5.77
N THR A 157 -9.60 -22.42 -6.34
CA THR A 157 -8.34 -23.18 -6.18
C THR A 157 -7.44 -22.67 -5.05
N ALA A 158 -7.73 -21.50 -4.45
CA ALA A 158 -6.84 -20.82 -3.51
C ALA A 158 -6.33 -21.72 -2.36
N HIS A 159 -7.21 -22.54 -1.76
CA HIS A 159 -6.83 -23.43 -0.67
C HIS A 159 -6.02 -24.63 -1.16
N ASP A 160 -6.29 -25.13 -2.37
CA ASP A 160 -5.54 -26.24 -2.97
C ASP A 160 -4.14 -25.79 -3.35
N ASP A 161 -4.02 -24.61 -3.95
CA ASP A 161 -2.74 -23.99 -4.28
C ASP A 161 -1.87 -23.76 -3.04
N LEU A 162 -2.49 -23.27 -1.94
CA LEU A 162 -1.78 -23.11 -0.68
C LEU A 162 -1.32 -24.47 -0.11
N ARG A 163 -2.16 -25.52 -0.15
CA ARG A 163 -1.77 -26.86 0.31
C ARG A 163 -0.63 -27.41 -0.51
N ARG A 164 -0.66 -27.24 -1.82
CA ARG A 164 0.42 -27.63 -2.74
C ARG A 164 1.73 -26.94 -2.36
N TRP A 165 1.72 -25.63 -2.14
CA TRP A 165 2.89 -24.86 -1.70
C TRP A 165 3.46 -25.38 -0.38
N LEU A 166 2.61 -25.61 0.63
CA LEU A 166 3.02 -26.11 1.94
C LEU A 166 3.55 -27.54 1.89
N ALA A 167 3.18 -28.33 0.87
CA ALA A 167 3.71 -29.68 0.62
C ALA A 167 5.04 -29.67 -0.15
N GLY A 168 5.59 -28.47 -0.48
CA GLY A 168 6.89 -28.33 -1.15
C GLY A 168 6.83 -28.26 -2.67
N ASP A 169 5.65 -28.23 -3.28
CA ASP A 169 5.52 -27.92 -4.70
C ASP A 169 5.41 -26.40 -4.89
N HIS A 170 6.51 -25.80 -5.29
CA HIS A 170 6.66 -24.35 -5.51
C HIS A 170 6.56 -23.94 -6.99
N SER A 171 6.00 -24.79 -7.82
CA SER A 171 5.79 -24.46 -9.24
C SER A 171 4.80 -23.29 -9.40
N SER A 172 5.04 -22.43 -10.40
CA SER A 172 4.18 -21.27 -10.67
C SER A 172 2.77 -21.71 -11.09
N ASN A 173 1.76 -20.99 -10.59
CA ASN A 173 0.36 -21.11 -11.04
C ASN A 173 -0.15 -19.82 -11.70
N ASN A 174 0.74 -18.85 -11.99
CA ASN A 174 0.39 -17.60 -12.66
C ASN A 174 0.80 -17.67 -14.16
N ALA A 175 -0.02 -18.32 -14.95
CA ALA A 175 0.19 -18.45 -16.40
C ALA A 175 0.15 -17.08 -17.11
N TRP A 176 -0.60 -16.11 -16.60
CA TRP A 176 -0.72 -14.79 -17.23
C TRP A 176 0.60 -14.02 -17.23
N ARG A 177 1.41 -14.18 -16.23
CA ARG A 177 2.74 -13.55 -16.18
C ARG A 177 3.66 -14.08 -17.26
N ALA A 178 3.54 -15.35 -17.60
CA ALA A 178 4.30 -15.98 -18.67
C ALA A 178 3.87 -15.48 -20.07
N GLU A 179 2.59 -15.14 -20.25
CA GLU A 179 2.06 -14.62 -21.52
C GLU A 179 2.49 -13.16 -21.77
N THR A 180 2.69 -12.36 -20.70
CA THR A 180 3.10 -10.95 -20.79
C THR A 180 4.62 -10.78 -20.82
N HIS A 181 5.38 -11.78 -20.41
CA HIS A 181 6.86 -11.81 -20.40
C HIS A 181 7.42 -12.44 -21.67
N GLN A 182 6.91 -12.10 -22.84
CA GLN A 182 7.63 -12.39 -24.09
C GLN A 182 8.70 -11.31 -24.25
N PRO A 183 10.01 -11.64 -24.20
CA PRO A 183 11.06 -10.68 -24.52
C PRO A 183 10.85 -10.21 -25.96
N ALA A 184 10.90 -8.89 -26.14
CA ALA A 184 10.89 -8.27 -27.47
C ALA A 184 12.14 -8.65 -28.27
#